data_0fb6c04d0ea39ba31eb4c575577ffb0a
#
_entry.id   0fb6c04d0ea39ba31eb4c575577ffb0a
#
_cell.length_a   1.000
_cell.length_b   1.000
_cell.length_c   1.000
_cell.angle_alpha   90.00
_cell.angle_beta   90.00
_cell.angle_gamma   90.00
#
_symmetry.space_group_name_H-M   'P 1'
#
loop_
_entity.id
_entity.type
_entity.pdbx_description
1 polymer ?
#
loop_
_entity_poly.entity_id
_entity_poly.type
_entity_poly.pdbx_seq_one_letter_code
_entity_poly.pdbx_strand_id
1 'polypeptide(L)'
;RVICTLRNATAHGWRFHTHGYADDVVHRVDVLITGPVLVRTDPAHLCQHVLQQLSIAGIELGSLAQNLSVAIDSRAGFADGQKLGIGTSAAISAALTAALLAWCGSKQDPFSIAFAAHRAAQGGRGSGIDVAAACRGGLIRYETDKQTPRMAYLRFPTGLSYAAIWTGTSAATREHIMQFDTWRAGTIPPPLAALMNSAKAVAAAVPDAAEFMRQLQAYALTLRSFDDIAQLGIFNAAHRTLTDLGNDCGVVYKPCGAGGGDLGMAFALDPDAIAAFVRAANAAGFKRLPLELDDHGTTVGIEG
;
A
#
# COMPACT_ATOMS: atom_id res chain seq x y z
N ARG A 1 -0.47 -2.33 -11.51
CA ARG A 1 -1.24 -1.10 -11.23
C ARG A 1 -2.72 -1.43 -11.04
N VAL A 2 -3.45 -0.59 -10.32
CA VAL A 2 -4.92 -0.53 -10.34
C VAL A 2 -5.32 0.47 -11.41
N ILE A 3 -6.32 0.12 -12.23
CA ILE A 3 -6.86 0.98 -13.28
C ILE A 3 -8.31 1.32 -12.91
N CYS A 4 -8.63 2.61 -12.90
CA CYS A 4 -10.00 3.09 -12.72
C CYS A 4 -10.42 3.84 -13.98
N THR A 5 -11.47 3.36 -14.65
CA THR A 5 -12.02 3.96 -15.86
C THR A 5 -13.41 4.51 -15.60
N LEU A 6 -13.65 5.76 -15.98
CA LEU A 6 -14.95 6.42 -15.91
C LEU A 6 -15.51 6.64 -17.31
N ARG A 7 -16.79 6.32 -17.50
CA ARG A 7 -17.50 6.52 -18.77
C ARG A 7 -18.94 6.97 -18.52
N ASN A 8 -19.46 7.81 -19.42
CA ASN A 8 -20.90 8.06 -19.42
C ASN A 8 -21.65 6.73 -19.64
N ALA A 9 -22.73 6.53 -18.91
CA ALA A 9 -23.58 5.35 -19.03
C ALA A 9 -24.94 5.73 -19.61
N THR A 10 -25.57 4.81 -20.33
CA THR A 10 -26.93 4.99 -20.88
C THR A 10 -28.01 4.69 -19.84
N ALA A 11 -27.68 3.90 -18.82
CA ALA A 11 -28.63 3.51 -17.78
C ALA A 11 -28.56 4.46 -16.59
N HIS A 12 -29.70 4.72 -15.97
CA HIS A 12 -29.82 5.63 -14.84
C HIS A 12 -28.95 5.21 -13.64
N GLY A 13 -28.29 6.20 -13.02
CA GLY A 13 -27.47 6.06 -11.83
C GLY A 13 -26.02 5.66 -12.10
N TRP A 14 -25.26 5.56 -11.03
CA TRP A 14 -23.86 5.15 -11.10
C TRP A 14 -23.74 3.63 -10.94
N ARG A 15 -22.86 3.03 -11.72
CA ARG A 15 -22.57 1.59 -11.67
C ARG A 15 -21.08 1.39 -11.43
N PHE A 16 -20.75 0.61 -10.42
CA PHE A 16 -19.38 0.19 -10.14
C PHE A 16 -19.17 -1.25 -10.61
N HIS A 17 -18.16 -1.46 -11.43
CA HIS A 17 -17.71 -2.76 -11.88
C HIS A 17 -16.33 -3.00 -11.26
N THR A 18 -16.15 -4.06 -10.49
CA THR A 18 -14.85 -4.37 -9.88
C THR A 18 -14.33 -5.70 -10.41
N HIS A 19 -13.05 -5.72 -10.83
CA HIS A 19 -12.35 -6.92 -11.26
C HIS A 19 -11.18 -7.18 -10.30
N GLY A 20 -11.06 -8.40 -9.82
CA GLY A 20 -9.97 -8.88 -8.95
C GLY A 20 -10.26 -8.84 -7.45
N TYR A 21 -10.97 -7.85 -6.94
CA TYR A 21 -11.21 -7.74 -5.48
C TYR A 21 -12.43 -8.53 -4.99
N ALA A 22 -13.36 -8.84 -5.84
CA ALA A 22 -14.43 -9.82 -5.70
C ALA A 22 -14.88 -10.16 -7.12
N ASP A 23 -15.42 -11.35 -7.31
CA ASP A 23 -15.94 -11.79 -8.60
C ASP A 23 -16.86 -10.73 -9.20
N ASP A 24 -16.67 -10.37 -10.44
CA ASP A 24 -17.41 -9.44 -11.32
C ASP A 24 -18.78 -8.95 -10.81
N VAL A 25 -18.79 -8.25 -9.69
CA VAL A 25 -20.03 -7.78 -9.07
C VAL A 25 -20.32 -6.36 -9.53
N VAL A 26 -21.47 -6.19 -10.17
CA VAL A 26 -22.00 -4.87 -10.49
C VAL A 26 -22.74 -4.31 -9.29
N HIS A 27 -22.18 -3.26 -8.69
CA HIS A 27 -22.87 -2.53 -7.62
C HIS A 27 -23.64 -1.35 -8.20
N ARG A 28 -24.95 -1.27 -7.97
CA ARG A 28 -25.72 -0.07 -8.21
C ARG A 28 -25.54 0.88 -7.03
N VAL A 29 -25.15 2.09 -7.33
CA VAL A 29 -25.11 3.18 -6.37
C VAL A 29 -26.05 4.26 -6.88
N ASP A 30 -27.16 4.46 -6.17
CA ASP A 30 -28.03 5.61 -6.42
C ASP A 30 -27.41 6.83 -5.73
N VAL A 31 -26.75 7.67 -6.51
CA VAL A 31 -26.25 8.96 -6.02
C VAL A 31 -27.44 9.90 -5.98
N LEU A 32 -28.06 10.02 -4.84
CA LEU A 32 -29.10 11.03 -4.59
C LEU A 32 -28.44 12.41 -4.40
N ILE A 33 -29.15 13.46 -4.79
CA ILE A 33 -28.76 14.88 -4.67
C ILE A 33 -28.38 15.24 -3.21
N THR A 34 -28.77 14.45 -2.24
CA THR A 34 -28.53 14.65 -0.79
C THR A 34 -27.37 13.86 -0.20
N GLY A 35 -26.60 13.13 -1.03
CA GLY A 35 -25.46 12.31 -0.61
C GLY A 35 -25.58 10.86 -1.09
N PRO A 36 -24.48 10.12 -1.15
CA PRO A 36 -24.48 8.74 -1.63
C PRO A 36 -25.18 7.82 -0.62
N VAL A 37 -26.26 7.18 -1.06
CA VAL A 37 -26.89 6.06 -0.33
C VAL A 37 -26.23 4.77 -0.82
N LEU A 38 -25.71 3.99 0.09
CA LEU A 38 -24.82 2.89 -0.24
C LEU A 38 -25.32 1.55 0.27
N VAL A 39 -25.19 0.56 -0.61
CA VAL A 39 -25.43 -0.84 -0.30
C VAL A 39 -24.21 -1.42 0.40
N ARG A 40 -24.40 -2.02 1.57
CA ARG A 40 -23.34 -2.65 2.39
C ARG A 40 -22.86 -3.95 1.74
N THR A 41 -21.90 -3.87 0.81
CA THR A 41 -21.10 -5.03 0.40
C THR A 41 -19.64 -4.62 0.30
N ASP A 42 -18.71 -5.50 0.61
CA ASP A 42 -17.34 -5.22 0.97
C ASP A 42 -16.49 -4.42 -0.08
N PRO A 43 -16.55 -4.65 -1.39
CA PRO A 43 -15.85 -3.78 -2.34
C PRO A 43 -16.51 -2.40 -2.50
N ALA A 44 -17.83 -2.31 -2.39
CA ALA A 44 -18.58 -1.05 -2.43
C ALA A 44 -18.26 -0.16 -1.24
N HIS A 45 -17.87 -0.72 -0.10
CA HIS A 45 -17.57 0.01 1.11
C HIS A 45 -16.43 1.03 0.91
N LEU A 46 -15.33 0.64 0.23
CA LEU A 46 -14.23 1.56 -0.05
C LEU A 46 -14.63 2.67 -1.03
N CYS A 47 -15.33 2.31 -2.12
CA CYS A 47 -15.88 3.29 -3.07
C CYS A 47 -16.79 4.30 -2.38
N GLN A 48 -17.60 3.82 -1.45
CA GLN A 48 -18.46 4.63 -0.59
C GLN A 48 -17.71 5.71 0.15
N HIS A 49 -16.66 5.31 0.86
CA HIS A 49 -15.86 6.25 1.61
C HIS A 49 -15.20 7.28 0.69
N VAL A 50 -14.76 6.90 -0.51
CA VAL A 50 -14.23 7.85 -1.51
C VAL A 50 -15.30 8.88 -1.90
N LEU A 51 -16.51 8.44 -2.25
CA LEU A 51 -17.61 9.36 -2.61
C LEU A 51 -17.98 10.29 -1.46
N GLN A 52 -18.06 9.77 -0.24
CA GLN A 52 -18.34 10.56 0.95
C GLN A 52 -17.26 11.62 1.20
N GLN A 53 -15.99 11.27 1.08
CA GLN A 53 -14.89 12.22 1.30
C GLN A 53 -14.80 13.26 0.18
N LEU A 54 -15.13 12.93 -1.05
CA LEU A 54 -15.27 13.90 -2.14
C LEU A 54 -16.37 14.92 -1.83
N SER A 55 -17.53 14.46 -1.36
CA SER A 55 -18.63 15.33 -0.95
C SER A 55 -18.22 16.26 0.21
N ILE A 56 -17.53 15.72 1.22
CA ILE A 56 -16.98 16.53 2.35
C ILE A 56 -15.98 17.57 1.85
N ALA A 57 -15.20 17.25 0.82
CA ALA A 57 -14.25 18.17 0.18
C ALA A 57 -14.92 19.19 -0.75
N GLY A 58 -16.25 19.23 -0.82
CA GLY A 58 -17.00 20.18 -1.64
C GLY A 58 -17.06 19.81 -3.12
N ILE A 59 -16.77 18.57 -3.50
CA ILE A 59 -16.88 18.10 -4.88
C ILE A 59 -18.35 17.67 -5.14
N GLU A 60 -19.00 18.43 -6.00
CA GLU A 60 -20.42 18.19 -6.37
C GLU A 60 -20.51 17.09 -7.42
N LEU A 61 -20.64 15.84 -6.97
CA LEU A 61 -20.75 14.66 -7.84
C LEU A 61 -22.09 14.59 -8.58
N GLY A 62 -23.15 15.11 -7.98
CA GLY A 62 -24.53 14.99 -8.50
C GLY A 62 -24.84 15.87 -9.71
N SER A 63 -24.09 16.96 -9.93
CA SER A 63 -24.31 17.89 -11.04
C SER A 63 -23.66 17.45 -12.36
N LEU A 64 -22.75 16.48 -12.36
CA LEU A 64 -21.81 16.23 -13.45
C LEU A 64 -22.15 15.02 -14.31
N ALA A 65 -22.86 14.04 -13.81
CA ALA A 65 -23.37 12.95 -14.62
C ALA A 65 -24.52 12.26 -13.91
N GLN A 66 -25.72 12.26 -14.51
CA GLN A 66 -26.84 11.46 -14.01
C GLN A 66 -26.55 9.96 -14.12
N ASN A 67 -25.62 9.58 -15.03
CA ASN A 67 -25.33 8.19 -15.38
C ASN A 67 -23.82 8.01 -15.56
N LEU A 68 -23.18 7.29 -14.67
CA LEU A 68 -21.74 7.01 -14.71
C LEU A 68 -21.46 5.52 -14.56
N SER A 69 -20.59 5.00 -15.42
CA SER A 69 -19.99 3.67 -15.28
C SER A 69 -18.57 3.83 -14.77
N VAL A 70 -18.29 3.23 -13.63
CA VAL A 70 -16.96 3.21 -12.99
C VAL A 70 -16.45 1.77 -13.04
N ALA A 71 -15.38 1.51 -13.78
CA ALA A 71 -14.72 0.21 -13.83
C ALA A 71 -13.40 0.28 -13.07
N ILE A 72 -13.21 -0.62 -12.12
CA ILE A 72 -11.99 -0.73 -11.31
C ILE A 72 -11.36 -2.09 -11.56
N ASP A 73 -10.20 -2.10 -12.21
CA ASP A 73 -9.39 -3.31 -12.40
C ASP A 73 -8.24 -3.33 -11.39
N SER A 74 -8.33 -4.26 -10.46
CA SER A 74 -7.33 -4.48 -9.42
C SER A 74 -6.67 -5.86 -9.48
N ARG A 75 -6.85 -6.60 -10.59
CA ARG A 75 -6.34 -7.98 -10.76
C ARG A 75 -4.85 -8.09 -10.53
N ALA A 76 -4.08 -7.07 -10.87
CA ALA A 76 -2.63 -7.03 -10.60
C ALA A 76 -2.27 -7.12 -9.10
N GLY A 77 -3.22 -6.91 -8.19
CA GLY A 77 -3.05 -7.06 -6.74
C GLY A 77 -3.24 -8.48 -6.22
N PHE A 78 -3.52 -9.44 -7.12
CA PHE A 78 -3.84 -10.82 -6.79
C PHE A 78 -3.00 -11.79 -7.62
N ALA A 79 -2.68 -12.96 -7.08
CA ALA A 79 -2.12 -14.10 -7.80
C ALA A 79 -2.79 -15.36 -7.26
N ASP A 80 -3.18 -16.26 -8.18
CA ASP A 80 -3.81 -17.54 -7.84
C ASP A 80 -5.01 -17.39 -6.88
N GLY A 81 -5.81 -16.33 -7.07
CA GLY A 81 -6.96 -15.99 -6.22
C GLY A 81 -6.62 -15.43 -4.84
N GLN A 82 -5.34 -15.23 -4.54
CA GLN A 82 -4.88 -14.71 -3.26
C GLN A 82 -4.38 -13.27 -3.38
N LYS A 83 -4.68 -12.45 -2.37
CA LYS A 83 -4.20 -11.07 -2.28
C LYS A 83 -2.70 -11.03 -2.01
N LEU A 84 -1.96 -10.23 -2.78
CA LEU A 84 -0.49 -10.14 -2.67
C LEU A 84 0.01 -9.21 -1.55
N GLY A 85 -0.88 -8.47 -0.87
CA GLY A 85 -0.46 -7.53 0.20
C GLY A 85 0.29 -6.29 -0.28
N ILE A 86 0.20 -5.93 -1.57
CA ILE A 86 0.89 -4.79 -2.19
C ILE A 86 0.13 -3.46 -2.12
N GLY A 87 -0.77 -3.28 -1.15
CA GLY A 87 -1.51 -2.03 -0.99
C GLY A 87 -2.65 -1.83 -1.99
N THR A 88 -3.27 -2.90 -2.49
CA THR A 88 -4.33 -2.85 -3.51
C THR A 88 -5.49 -1.91 -3.12
N SER A 89 -5.96 -1.95 -1.87
CA SER A 89 -7.05 -1.06 -1.41
C SER A 89 -6.67 0.42 -1.42
N ALA A 90 -5.43 0.72 -1.06
CA ALA A 90 -4.89 2.08 -1.13
C ALA A 90 -4.80 2.57 -2.58
N ALA A 91 -4.33 1.70 -3.49
CA ALA A 91 -4.27 2.00 -4.91
C ALA A 91 -5.66 2.22 -5.52
N ILE A 92 -6.68 1.45 -5.11
CA ILE A 92 -8.08 1.68 -5.51
C ILE A 92 -8.55 3.06 -5.01
N SER A 93 -8.31 3.40 -3.74
CA SER A 93 -8.70 4.70 -3.19
C SER A 93 -8.04 5.86 -3.97
N ALA A 94 -6.75 5.74 -4.27
CA ALA A 94 -6.01 6.75 -5.02
C ALA A 94 -6.52 6.90 -6.45
N ALA A 95 -6.65 5.79 -7.19
CA ALA A 95 -7.09 5.77 -8.58
C ALA A 95 -8.52 6.30 -8.74
N LEU A 96 -9.46 5.83 -7.91
CA LEU A 96 -10.85 6.26 -7.95
C LEU A 96 -10.99 7.75 -7.59
N THR A 97 -10.29 8.21 -6.55
CA THR A 97 -10.31 9.63 -6.17
C THR A 97 -9.78 10.51 -7.29
N ALA A 98 -8.62 10.16 -7.87
CA ALA A 98 -8.01 10.94 -8.93
C ALA A 98 -8.90 10.97 -10.20
N ALA A 99 -9.48 9.83 -10.58
CA ALA A 99 -10.38 9.74 -11.73
C ALA A 99 -11.64 10.61 -11.53
N LEU A 100 -12.26 10.57 -10.34
CA LEU A 100 -13.45 11.38 -10.05
C LEU A 100 -13.13 12.88 -9.97
N LEU A 101 -12.00 13.27 -9.37
CA LEU A 101 -11.56 14.66 -9.37
C LEU A 101 -11.36 15.18 -10.80
N ALA A 102 -10.68 14.42 -11.65
CA ALA A 102 -10.46 14.80 -13.03
C ALA A 102 -11.79 14.87 -13.82
N TRP A 103 -12.70 13.93 -13.60
CA TRP A 103 -14.04 13.95 -14.20
C TRP A 103 -14.80 15.22 -13.85
N CYS A 104 -14.67 15.70 -12.60
CA CYS A 104 -15.26 16.92 -12.12
C CYS A 104 -14.49 18.19 -12.52
N GLY A 105 -13.41 18.08 -13.29
CA GLY A 105 -12.54 19.21 -13.63
C GLY A 105 -11.77 19.79 -12.45
N SER A 106 -11.75 19.10 -11.31
CA SER A 106 -11.05 19.55 -10.11
C SER A 106 -9.54 19.30 -10.24
N LYS A 107 -8.75 20.30 -9.81
CA LYS A 107 -7.29 20.21 -9.72
C LYS A 107 -6.79 19.90 -8.30
N GLN A 108 -7.68 19.53 -7.39
CA GLN A 108 -7.28 19.17 -6.03
C GLN A 108 -6.36 17.96 -6.03
N ASP A 109 -5.42 17.94 -5.08
CA ASP A 109 -4.55 16.78 -4.86
C ASP A 109 -5.38 15.60 -4.33
N PRO A 110 -5.36 14.42 -4.99
CA PRO A 110 -6.15 13.27 -4.57
C PRO A 110 -5.74 12.69 -3.22
N PHE A 111 -4.51 12.94 -2.76
CA PHE A 111 -3.96 12.28 -1.58
C PHE A 111 -4.83 12.48 -0.32
N SER A 112 -5.18 13.70 0.02
CA SER A 112 -5.92 14.00 1.26
C SER A 112 -7.29 13.31 1.31
N ILE A 113 -7.98 13.29 0.18
CA ILE A 113 -9.31 12.65 0.04
C ILE A 113 -9.18 11.14 0.06
N ALA A 114 -8.26 10.56 -0.74
CA ALA A 114 -8.01 9.13 -0.77
C ALA A 114 -7.53 8.60 0.59
N PHE A 115 -6.69 9.36 1.30
CA PHE A 115 -6.23 9.03 2.65
C PHE A 115 -7.39 8.98 3.65
N ALA A 116 -8.23 10.02 3.66
CA ALA A 116 -9.38 10.08 4.55
C ALA A 116 -10.37 8.94 4.26
N ALA A 117 -10.63 8.64 2.98
CA ALA A 117 -11.49 7.55 2.54
C ALA A 117 -10.96 6.17 2.96
N HIS A 118 -9.68 5.91 2.68
CA HIS A 118 -9.04 4.64 3.03
C HIS A 118 -8.99 4.42 4.54
N ARG A 119 -8.65 5.47 5.29
CA ARG A 119 -8.64 5.43 6.76
C ARG A 119 -10.05 5.19 7.33
N ALA A 120 -11.09 5.84 6.79
CA ALA A 120 -12.47 5.62 7.21
C ALA A 120 -12.91 4.16 6.95
N ALA A 121 -12.55 3.59 5.80
CA ALA A 121 -12.81 2.18 5.47
C ALA A 121 -12.12 1.21 6.45
N GLN A 122 -11.01 1.62 7.07
CA GLN A 122 -10.27 0.86 8.08
C GLN A 122 -10.71 1.17 9.53
N GLY A 123 -11.84 1.84 9.72
CA GLY A 123 -12.35 2.20 11.05
C GLY A 123 -11.53 3.30 11.75
N GLY A 124 -11.03 4.27 10.99
CA GLY A 124 -10.26 5.41 11.49
C GLY A 124 -8.79 5.11 11.79
N ARG A 125 -8.28 3.95 11.40
CA ARG A 125 -6.92 3.47 11.66
C ARG A 125 -6.06 3.48 10.39
N GLY A 126 -4.78 3.19 10.55
CA GLY A 126 -3.79 3.13 9.48
C GLY A 126 -3.00 4.42 9.31
N SER A 127 -1.75 4.28 8.89
CA SER A 127 -0.81 5.40 8.70
C SER A 127 -1.06 6.16 7.40
N GLY A 128 -1.63 5.49 6.38
CA GLY A 128 -1.82 6.02 5.03
C GLY A 128 -0.56 6.06 4.17
N ILE A 129 0.52 5.41 4.60
CA ILE A 129 1.76 5.34 3.81
C ILE A 129 1.55 4.65 2.45
N ASP A 130 0.69 3.65 2.41
CA ASP A 130 0.28 2.93 1.22
C ASP A 130 -0.50 3.83 0.24
N VAL A 131 -1.40 4.67 0.75
CA VAL A 131 -2.09 5.68 -0.05
C VAL A 131 -1.11 6.74 -0.56
N ALA A 132 -0.17 7.18 0.28
CA ALA A 132 0.86 8.11 -0.12
C ALA A 132 1.73 7.54 -1.25
N ALA A 133 2.18 6.29 -1.13
CA ALA A 133 2.93 5.60 -2.17
C ALA A 133 2.12 5.45 -3.46
N ALA A 134 0.85 5.08 -3.38
CA ALA A 134 -0.03 4.96 -4.55
C ALA A 134 -0.25 6.32 -5.26
N CYS A 135 -0.44 7.40 -4.50
CA CYS A 135 -0.64 8.72 -5.08
C CYS A 135 0.63 9.34 -5.67
N ARG A 136 1.78 9.10 -5.05
CA ARG A 136 3.03 9.82 -5.36
C ARG A 136 3.98 9.04 -6.26
N GLY A 137 4.00 7.72 -6.15
CA GLY A 137 5.01 6.88 -6.80
C GLY A 137 6.40 7.07 -6.22
N GLY A 138 7.38 6.40 -6.84
CA GLY A 138 8.78 6.49 -6.49
C GLY A 138 9.09 6.01 -5.08
N LEU A 139 10.23 6.45 -4.59
CA LEU A 139 10.65 6.26 -3.20
C LEU A 139 10.29 7.51 -2.40
N ILE A 140 9.50 7.36 -1.37
CA ILE A 140 9.08 8.48 -0.51
C ILE A 140 9.48 8.24 0.94
N ARG A 141 9.99 9.29 1.58
CA ARG A 141 10.02 9.39 3.03
C ARG A 141 8.67 9.91 3.51
N TYR A 142 8.03 9.14 4.38
CA TYR A 142 6.71 9.44 4.90
C TYR A 142 6.77 9.52 6.43
N GLU A 143 6.33 10.66 6.98
CA GLU A 143 6.26 10.89 8.42
C GLU A 143 4.82 11.26 8.79
N THR A 144 4.25 10.55 9.74
CA THR A 144 2.97 10.93 10.34
C THR A 144 3.24 11.67 11.65
N ASP A 145 2.78 12.92 11.73
CA ASP A 145 2.45 13.51 13.02
C ASP A 145 0.91 13.41 13.20
N LYS A 146 0.42 13.86 14.35
CA LYS A 146 -0.98 13.65 14.75
C LYS A 146 -2.02 14.29 13.81
N GLN A 147 -1.64 15.15 12.86
CA GLN A 147 -2.59 15.93 12.07
C GLN A 147 -2.34 15.90 10.56
N THR A 148 -1.10 16.02 10.10
CA THR A 148 -0.83 16.11 8.65
C THR A 148 0.41 15.31 8.30
N PRO A 149 0.29 14.29 7.41
CA PRO A 149 1.45 13.55 6.95
C PRO A 149 2.43 14.46 6.19
N ARG A 150 3.73 14.28 6.44
CA ARG A 150 4.80 14.92 5.67
C ARG A 150 5.43 13.90 4.74
N MET A 151 5.66 14.32 3.51
CA MET A 151 6.24 13.49 2.46
C MET A 151 7.41 14.20 1.82
N ALA A 152 8.46 13.46 1.52
CA ALA A 152 9.58 13.93 0.71
C ALA A 152 9.96 12.83 -0.28
N TYR A 153 10.20 13.21 -1.54
CA TYR A 153 10.73 12.29 -2.55
C TYR A 153 12.20 12.02 -2.27
N LEU A 154 12.54 10.75 -2.38
CA LEU A 154 13.91 10.28 -2.32
C LEU A 154 14.27 9.64 -3.66
N ARG A 155 15.52 9.78 -4.08
CA ARG A 155 16.00 9.10 -5.28
C ARG A 155 16.43 7.69 -4.88
N PHE A 156 15.94 6.67 -5.61
CA PHE A 156 16.38 5.29 -5.37
C PHE A 156 17.91 5.18 -5.54
N PRO A 157 18.62 4.52 -4.60
CA PRO A 157 20.08 4.42 -4.66
C PRO A 157 20.57 3.75 -5.94
N THR A 158 21.50 4.39 -6.64
CA THR A 158 22.10 3.83 -7.85
C THR A 158 22.93 2.60 -7.50
N GLY A 159 22.83 1.54 -8.28
CA GLY A 159 23.55 0.29 -8.07
C GLY A 159 22.94 -0.63 -7.02
N LEU A 160 21.80 -0.26 -6.44
CA LEU A 160 21.07 -1.13 -5.53
C LEU A 160 20.15 -2.08 -6.32
N SER A 161 20.32 -3.38 -6.10
CA SER A 161 19.45 -4.42 -6.62
C SER A 161 18.45 -4.87 -5.57
N TYR A 162 17.23 -5.26 -5.99
CA TYR A 162 16.20 -5.73 -5.07
C TYR A 162 15.34 -6.86 -5.66
N ALA A 163 14.67 -7.58 -4.78
CA ALA A 163 13.63 -8.54 -5.13
C ALA A 163 12.48 -8.50 -4.11
N ALA A 164 11.25 -8.58 -4.61
CA ALA A 164 10.07 -8.77 -3.77
C ALA A 164 9.73 -10.26 -3.74
N ILE A 165 9.58 -10.82 -2.55
CA ILE A 165 9.25 -12.23 -2.34
C ILE A 165 7.92 -12.34 -1.60
N TRP A 166 6.96 -13.04 -2.19
CA TRP A 166 5.70 -13.36 -1.56
C TRP A 166 5.84 -14.61 -0.68
N THR A 167 5.30 -14.53 0.54
CA THR A 167 5.45 -15.58 1.57
C THR A 167 4.49 -16.76 1.40
N GLY A 168 3.52 -16.65 0.50
CA GLY A 168 2.50 -17.69 0.31
C GLY A 168 1.29 -17.54 1.24
N THR A 169 1.31 -16.57 2.18
CA THR A 169 0.22 -16.34 3.13
C THR A 169 -0.07 -14.85 3.25
N SER A 170 -1.36 -14.49 3.37
CA SER A 170 -1.77 -13.09 3.60
C SER A 170 -1.61 -12.70 5.06
N ALA A 171 -1.15 -11.48 5.30
CA ALA A 171 -1.05 -10.90 6.64
C ALA A 171 -2.41 -10.43 7.16
N ALA A 172 -2.65 -10.62 8.44
CA ALA A 172 -3.80 -10.07 9.16
C ALA A 172 -3.51 -8.65 9.67
N THR A 173 -3.30 -7.71 8.74
CA THR A 173 -2.83 -6.34 9.03
C THR A 173 -3.64 -5.64 10.12
N ARG A 174 -4.97 -5.80 10.12
CA ARG A 174 -5.85 -5.17 11.12
C ARG A 174 -5.58 -5.70 12.54
N GLU A 175 -5.38 -6.99 12.66
CA GLU A 175 -5.10 -7.65 13.94
C GLU A 175 -3.72 -7.23 14.47
N HIS A 176 -2.70 -7.18 13.60
CA HIS A 176 -1.37 -6.69 13.96
C HIS A 176 -1.39 -5.24 14.45
N ILE A 177 -2.15 -4.35 13.81
CA ILE A 177 -2.31 -2.97 14.26
C ILE A 177 -2.95 -2.92 15.65
N MET A 178 -3.97 -3.74 15.92
CA MET A 178 -4.64 -3.81 17.22
C MET A 178 -3.70 -4.33 18.29
N GLN A 179 -2.93 -5.38 18.02
CA GLN A 179 -1.93 -5.94 18.95
C GLN A 179 -0.84 -4.91 19.26
N PHE A 180 -0.32 -4.23 18.23
CA PHE A 180 0.66 -3.16 18.37
C PHE A 180 0.13 -2.01 19.24
N ASP A 181 -1.10 -1.53 19.00
CA ASP A 181 -1.72 -0.47 19.78
C ASP A 181 -1.91 -0.88 21.25
N THR A 182 -2.26 -2.13 21.49
CA THR A 182 -2.38 -2.70 22.83
C THR A 182 -1.00 -2.78 23.51
N TRP A 183 0.01 -3.29 22.81
CA TRP A 183 1.37 -3.43 23.32
C TRP A 183 1.98 -2.09 23.72
N ARG A 184 1.90 -1.07 22.87
CA ARG A 184 2.47 0.27 23.18
C ARG A 184 1.68 1.05 24.20
N ALA A 185 0.42 0.73 24.47
CA ALA A 185 -0.46 1.38 25.45
C ALA A 185 -0.46 2.93 25.33
N GLY A 186 -0.43 3.47 24.12
CA GLY A 186 -0.39 4.92 23.84
C GLY A 186 0.96 5.59 24.10
N THR A 187 2.01 4.84 24.45
CA THR A 187 3.37 5.33 24.74
C THR A 187 4.34 5.04 23.59
N ILE A 188 5.58 5.47 23.74
CA ILE A 188 6.70 5.10 22.87
C ILE A 188 7.72 4.35 23.74
N PRO A 189 7.58 3.02 23.91
CA PRO A 189 8.54 2.23 24.67
C PRO A 189 9.94 2.27 24.03
N PRO A 190 11.03 2.06 24.82
CA PRO A 190 12.39 2.11 24.31
C PRO A 190 12.66 1.27 23.05
N PRO A 191 12.14 0.04 22.89
CA PRO A 191 12.33 -0.74 21.66
C PRO A 191 11.68 -0.07 20.43
N LEU A 192 10.51 0.56 20.60
CA LEU A 192 9.86 1.31 19.53
C LEU A 192 10.65 2.57 19.18
N ALA A 193 11.16 3.29 20.17
CA ALA A 193 12.01 4.46 19.94
C ALA A 193 13.29 4.09 19.18
N ALA A 194 13.92 2.97 19.51
CA ALA A 194 15.10 2.45 18.79
C ALA A 194 14.77 2.14 17.34
N LEU A 195 13.63 1.47 17.06
CA LEU A 195 13.16 1.16 15.73
C LEU A 195 12.87 2.44 14.91
N MET A 196 12.22 3.43 15.51
CA MET A 196 11.96 4.73 14.88
C MET A 196 13.24 5.46 14.51
N ASN A 197 14.25 5.45 15.36
CA ASN A 197 15.55 6.07 15.10
C ASN A 197 16.31 5.35 13.98
N SER A 198 16.28 4.02 13.98
CA SER A 198 16.88 3.21 12.91
C SER A 198 16.19 3.45 11.56
N ALA A 199 14.86 3.58 11.52
CA ALA A 199 14.14 3.94 10.29
C ALA A 199 14.52 5.32 9.75
N LYS A 200 14.74 6.31 10.64
CA LYS A 200 15.24 7.66 10.23
C LYS A 200 16.65 7.58 9.65
N ALA A 201 17.51 6.73 10.21
CA ALA A 201 18.87 6.53 9.72
C ALA A 201 18.87 5.92 8.31
N VAL A 202 18.02 4.92 8.05
CA VAL A 202 17.85 4.36 6.70
C VAL A 202 17.43 5.44 5.71
N ALA A 203 16.42 6.26 6.06
CA ALA A 203 15.94 7.31 5.17
C ALA A 203 17.00 8.39 4.89
N ALA A 204 17.85 8.71 5.86
CA ALA A 204 18.95 9.65 5.70
C ALA A 204 20.09 9.10 4.83
N ALA A 205 20.26 7.79 4.81
CA ALA A 205 21.32 7.11 4.07
C ALA A 205 21.01 6.88 2.58
N VAL A 206 19.78 7.11 2.13
CA VAL A 206 19.32 6.83 0.76
C VAL A 206 20.24 7.39 -0.35
N PRO A 207 20.85 8.58 -0.25
CA PRO A 207 21.74 9.09 -1.30
C PRO A 207 23.00 8.23 -1.57
N ASP A 208 23.44 7.44 -0.57
CA ASP A 208 24.62 6.58 -0.66
C ASP A 208 24.20 5.11 -0.52
N ALA A 209 24.38 4.33 -1.58
CA ALA A 209 23.94 2.94 -1.62
C ALA A 209 24.65 2.04 -0.60
N ALA A 210 25.95 2.26 -0.34
CA ALA A 210 26.70 1.48 0.64
C ALA A 210 26.24 1.80 2.07
N GLU A 211 26.10 3.08 2.37
CA GLU A 211 25.57 3.55 3.67
C GLU A 211 24.12 3.11 3.86
N PHE A 212 23.29 3.20 2.82
CA PHE A 212 21.92 2.69 2.83
C PHE A 212 21.86 1.21 3.20
N MET A 213 22.68 0.36 2.56
CA MET A 213 22.75 -1.07 2.87
C MET A 213 23.17 -1.33 4.31
N ARG A 214 24.17 -0.58 4.81
CA ARG A 214 24.62 -0.69 6.20
C ARG A 214 23.52 -0.32 7.19
N GLN A 215 22.80 0.78 6.95
CA GLN A 215 21.68 1.22 7.80
C GLN A 215 20.47 0.29 7.67
N LEU A 216 20.21 -0.24 6.47
CA LEU A 216 19.12 -1.19 6.25
C LEU A 216 19.38 -2.51 7.01
N GLN A 217 20.62 -2.99 7.03
CA GLN A 217 21.01 -4.16 7.82
C GLN A 217 20.76 -3.90 9.32
N ALA A 218 21.21 -2.76 9.83
CA ALA A 218 20.99 -2.37 11.22
C ALA A 218 19.48 -2.26 11.55
N TYR A 219 18.69 -1.70 10.63
CA TYR A 219 17.25 -1.61 10.77
C TYR A 219 16.58 -2.99 10.80
N ALA A 220 16.97 -3.91 9.92
CA ALA A 220 16.42 -5.26 9.88
C ALA A 220 16.67 -6.02 11.20
N LEU A 221 17.86 -5.88 11.78
CA LEU A 221 18.21 -6.43 13.09
C LEU A 221 17.40 -5.79 14.23
N THR A 222 17.24 -4.46 14.18
CA THR A 222 16.44 -3.73 15.17
C THR A 222 14.97 -4.12 15.10
N LEU A 223 14.42 -4.27 13.88
CA LEU A 223 13.04 -4.74 13.66
C LEU A 223 12.85 -6.16 14.20
N ARG A 224 13.83 -7.04 14.01
CA ARG A 224 13.80 -8.40 14.54
C ARG A 224 13.79 -8.39 16.08
N SER A 225 14.72 -7.64 16.69
CA SER A 225 14.76 -7.49 18.14
C SER A 225 13.48 -6.86 18.70
N PHE A 226 12.91 -5.89 18.00
CA PHE A 226 11.62 -5.31 18.36
C PHE A 226 10.50 -6.35 18.35
N ASP A 227 10.42 -7.19 17.31
CA ASP A 227 9.40 -8.25 17.21
C ASP A 227 9.58 -9.30 18.31
N ASP A 228 10.81 -9.67 18.62
CA ASP A 228 11.11 -10.63 19.70
C ASP A 228 10.67 -10.09 21.10
N ILE A 229 10.71 -8.78 21.32
CA ILE A 229 10.25 -8.13 22.57
C ILE A 229 8.73 -7.93 22.56
N ALA A 230 8.21 -7.41 21.45
CA ALA A 230 6.80 -7.02 21.35
C ALA A 230 5.87 -8.21 21.05
N GLN A 231 6.41 -9.34 20.60
CA GLN A 231 5.70 -10.58 20.27
C GLN A 231 4.54 -10.36 19.29
N LEU A 232 4.77 -9.52 18.28
CA LEU A 232 3.76 -9.17 17.28
C LEU A 232 3.68 -10.15 16.10
N GLY A 233 4.67 -11.05 15.98
CA GLY A 233 4.73 -12.03 14.89
C GLY A 233 5.07 -11.42 13.52
N ILE A 234 5.77 -10.28 13.50
CA ILE A 234 6.27 -9.63 12.29
C ILE A 234 7.11 -10.62 11.47
N PHE A 235 8.01 -11.35 12.15
CA PHE A 235 8.79 -12.41 11.57
C PHE A 235 8.14 -13.78 11.83
N ASN A 236 7.12 -14.14 11.07
CA ASN A 236 6.58 -15.50 11.07
C ASN A 236 7.61 -16.52 10.51
N ALA A 237 7.28 -17.80 10.45
CA ALA A 237 8.18 -18.85 9.98
C ALA A 237 8.72 -18.56 8.56
N ALA A 238 7.87 -18.09 7.64
CA ALA A 238 8.27 -17.77 6.27
C ALA A 238 9.29 -16.63 6.23
N HIS A 239 9.05 -15.53 6.96
CA HIS A 239 9.98 -14.40 7.02
C HIS A 239 11.30 -14.77 7.72
N ARG A 240 11.29 -15.69 8.70
CA ARG A 240 12.51 -16.22 9.33
C ARG A 240 13.34 -17.00 8.31
N THR A 241 12.73 -17.96 7.61
CA THR A 241 13.40 -18.72 6.56
C THR A 241 14.01 -17.79 5.49
N LEU A 242 13.24 -16.81 5.01
CA LEU A 242 13.72 -15.85 4.01
C LEU A 242 14.86 -14.96 4.54
N THR A 243 14.86 -14.64 5.83
CA THR A 243 15.98 -13.92 6.47
C THR A 243 17.25 -14.77 6.50
N ASP A 244 17.13 -16.05 6.86
CA ASP A 244 18.25 -16.97 6.92
C ASP A 244 18.85 -17.19 5.52
N LEU A 245 18.01 -17.47 4.50
CA LEU A 245 18.43 -17.55 3.09
C LEU A 245 19.10 -16.26 2.60
N GLY A 246 18.59 -15.10 3.03
CA GLY A 246 19.19 -13.79 2.74
C GLY A 246 20.61 -13.67 3.30
N ASN A 247 20.80 -14.06 4.55
CA ASN A 247 22.11 -14.05 5.21
C ASN A 247 23.11 -14.96 4.48
N ASP A 248 22.68 -16.16 4.08
CA ASP A 248 23.50 -17.14 3.36
C ASP A 248 23.94 -16.62 1.97
N CYS A 249 23.12 -15.77 1.35
CA CYS A 249 23.41 -15.17 0.04
C CYS A 249 24.02 -13.76 0.10
N GLY A 250 24.28 -13.21 1.29
CA GLY A 250 24.78 -11.82 1.42
C GLY A 250 23.75 -10.76 1.09
N VAL A 251 22.48 -11.04 1.30
CA VAL A 251 21.33 -10.18 0.99
C VAL A 251 20.66 -9.71 2.28
N VAL A 252 20.31 -8.44 2.37
CA VAL A 252 19.48 -7.92 3.46
C VAL A 252 18.01 -8.15 3.13
N TYR A 253 17.36 -9.02 3.87
CA TYR A 253 15.92 -9.28 3.75
C TYR A 253 15.14 -8.69 4.92
N LYS A 254 13.96 -8.14 4.67
CA LYS A 254 13.03 -7.69 5.70
C LYS A 254 11.56 -7.84 5.27
N PRO A 255 10.65 -8.13 6.22
CA PRO A 255 9.21 -8.03 6.00
C PRO A 255 8.77 -6.64 5.55
N CYS A 256 7.68 -6.56 4.79
CA CYS A 256 7.01 -5.31 4.43
C CYS A 256 5.70 -5.14 5.18
N GLY A 257 5.24 -3.89 5.27
CA GLY A 257 3.97 -3.57 5.95
C GLY A 257 3.95 -3.98 7.42
N ALA A 258 2.88 -4.64 7.83
CA ALA A 258 2.71 -5.12 9.21
C ALA A 258 3.53 -6.38 9.54
N GLY A 259 4.11 -7.03 8.55
CA GLY A 259 4.73 -8.34 8.70
C GLY A 259 3.70 -9.47 8.89
N GLY A 260 4.17 -10.63 9.33
CA GLY A 260 3.31 -11.79 9.60
C GLY A 260 2.80 -12.52 8.37
N GLY A 261 3.17 -12.08 7.17
CA GLY A 261 2.76 -12.61 5.88
C GLY A 261 2.97 -11.62 4.77
N ASP A 262 2.14 -11.69 3.71
CA ASP A 262 2.24 -10.91 2.49
C ASP A 262 3.64 -11.01 1.86
N LEU A 263 4.38 -9.93 1.76
CA LEU A 263 5.68 -9.92 1.09
C LEU A 263 6.80 -9.35 1.96
N GLY A 264 8.02 -9.68 1.58
CA GLY A 264 9.22 -9.03 2.05
C GLY A 264 10.11 -8.58 0.89
N MET A 265 11.00 -7.67 1.19
CA MET A 265 11.95 -7.13 0.23
C MET A 265 13.37 -7.56 0.59
N ALA A 266 14.10 -7.98 -0.42
CA ALA A 266 15.51 -8.32 -0.40
C ALA A 266 16.32 -7.25 -1.13
N PHE A 267 17.48 -6.86 -0.60
CA PHE A 267 18.35 -5.83 -1.16
C PHE A 267 19.83 -6.28 -1.13
N ALA A 268 20.56 -5.96 -2.17
CA ALA A 268 22.01 -6.12 -2.25
C ALA A 268 22.62 -5.12 -3.23
N LEU A 269 23.91 -4.85 -3.10
CA LEU A 269 24.66 -4.10 -4.11
C LEU A 269 25.09 -4.99 -5.28
N ASP A 270 25.26 -6.29 -5.02
CA ASP A 270 25.58 -7.29 -6.03
C ASP A 270 24.28 -7.90 -6.60
N PRO A 271 23.99 -7.74 -7.90
CA PRO A 271 22.85 -8.36 -8.54
C PRO A 271 22.91 -9.90 -8.55
N ASP A 272 24.11 -10.49 -8.53
CA ASP A 272 24.27 -11.95 -8.49
C ASP A 272 23.87 -12.52 -7.13
N ALA A 273 24.06 -11.78 -6.04
CA ALA A 273 23.57 -12.13 -4.71
C ALA A 273 22.01 -12.17 -4.69
N ILE A 274 21.36 -11.17 -5.29
CA ILE A 274 19.88 -11.19 -5.45
C ILE A 274 19.43 -12.39 -6.29
N ALA A 275 20.12 -12.69 -7.39
CA ALA A 275 19.78 -13.85 -8.23
C ALA A 275 19.95 -15.17 -7.46
N ALA A 276 21.01 -15.32 -6.67
CA ALA A 276 21.24 -16.50 -5.82
C ALA A 276 20.12 -16.65 -4.75
N PHE A 277 19.81 -15.55 -4.07
CA PHE A 277 18.71 -15.51 -3.08
C PHE A 277 17.36 -15.88 -3.70
N VAL A 278 17.02 -15.35 -4.86
CA VAL A 278 15.76 -15.67 -5.55
C VAL A 278 15.69 -17.15 -5.90
N ARG A 279 16.80 -17.77 -6.36
CA ARG A 279 16.82 -19.22 -6.62
C ARG A 279 16.60 -20.03 -5.34
N ALA A 280 17.27 -19.65 -4.25
CA ALA A 280 17.10 -20.32 -2.95
C ALA A 280 15.68 -20.15 -2.41
N ALA A 281 15.10 -18.97 -2.48
CA ALA A 281 13.73 -18.69 -2.07
C ALA A 281 12.71 -19.52 -2.89
N ASN A 282 12.88 -19.59 -4.22
CA ASN A 282 12.03 -20.42 -5.08
C ASN A 282 12.14 -21.92 -4.74
N ALA A 283 13.35 -22.42 -4.49
CA ALA A 283 13.59 -23.80 -4.07
C ALA A 283 12.92 -24.12 -2.72
N ALA A 284 12.80 -23.12 -1.84
CA ALA A 284 12.09 -23.23 -0.57
C ALA A 284 10.55 -23.03 -0.70
N GLY A 285 10.03 -22.86 -1.91
CA GLY A 285 8.58 -22.74 -2.18
C GLY A 285 8.03 -21.31 -2.14
N PHE A 286 8.89 -20.30 -1.99
CA PHE A 286 8.48 -18.90 -2.05
C PHE A 286 8.47 -18.38 -3.50
N LYS A 287 7.69 -17.33 -3.78
CA LYS A 287 7.51 -16.82 -5.13
C LYS A 287 8.06 -15.39 -5.25
N ARG A 288 9.00 -15.17 -6.18
CA ARG A 288 9.37 -13.80 -6.57
C ARG A 288 8.20 -13.14 -7.30
N LEU A 289 7.87 -11.91 -6.89
CA LEU A 289 6.94 -11.07 -7.63
C LEU A 289 7.71 -10.16 -8.61
N PRO A 290 7.25 -10.02 -9.87
CA PRO A 290 7.86 -9.14 -10.85
C PRO A 290 7.43 -7.69 -10.61
N LEU A 291 7.82 -7.16 -9.45
CA LEU A 291 7.51 -5.77 -9.09
C LEU A 291 8.64 -4.84 -9.51
N GLU A 292 8.26 -3.75 -10.15
CA GLU A 292 9.13 -2.64 -10.54
C GLU A 292 8.71 -1.38 -9.80
N LEU A 293 9.68 -0.52 -9.52
CA LEU A 293 9.42 0.79 -8.93
C LEU A 293 8.68 1.66 -9.95
N ASP A 294 7.53 2.20 -9.57
CA ASP A 294 6.75 3.11 -10.38
C ASP A 294 6.97 4.56 -9.92
N ASP A 295 7.70 5.32 -10.70
CA ASP A 295 8.10 6.70 -10.34
C ASP A 295 6.96 7.73 -10.46
N HIS A 296 5.83 7.36 -11.09
CA HIS A 296 4.79 8.34 -11.43
C HIS A 296 3.59 8.35 -10.49
N GLY A 297 3.40 7.30 -9.67
CA GLY A 297 2.22 7.18 -8.81
C GLY A 297 0.91 7.14 -9.61
N THR A 298 -0.11 7.82 -9.10
CA THR A 298 -1.42 7.90 -9.76
C THR A 298 -1.37 8.91 -10.90
N THR A 299 -1.69 8.45 -12.11
CA THR A 299 -1.80 9.28 -13.31
C THR A 299 -3.22 9.25 -13.85
N VAL A 300 -3.66 10.32 -14.49
CA VAL A 300 -4.96 10.43 -15.14
C VAL A 300 -4.75 10.72 -16.62
N GLY A 301 -5.43 9.95 -17.49
CA GLY A 301 -5.49 10.18 -18.93
C GLY A 301 -6.94 10.32 -19.37
N ILE A 302 -7.17 11.04 -20.47
CA ILE A 302 -8.47 11.15 -21.13
C ILE A 302 -8.34 10.39 -22.45
N GLU A 303 -9.12 9.34 -22.60
CA GLU A 303 -9.27 8.66 -23.90
C GLU A 303 -10.31 9.44 -24.71
N GLY A 304 -9.90 9.92 -25.89
CA GLY A 304 -10.75 10.68 -26.82
C GLY A 304 -11.78 9.82 -27.54
#